data_915d33bcf7dde28800d4cf6f1b831261
#
_entry.id   915d33bcf7dde28800d4cf6f1b831261
#
_cell.length_a   1.000
_cell.length_b   1.000
_cell.length_c   1.000
_cell.angle_alpha   90.00
_cell.angle_beta   90.00
_cell.angle_gamma   90.00
#
_symmetry.space_group_name_H-M   'P 1'
#
loop_
_entity.id
_entity.type
_entity.pdbx_description
1 polymer ?
#
loop_
_entity_poly.entity_id
_entity_poly.type
_entity_poly.pdbx_seq_one_letter_code
_entity_poly.pdbx_strand_id
1 'polypeptide(L)'
;FIPRVCQGETMSMDLTEPDAGSDLQAVMLKATYSEKDGCWLLNGVKRFITNGDADIHLVLARSEEGTRDGRGLSMFIYDKRQGGVDVRRIEHKLGIHGSPTCELVYKNAKAELCGDRKLGLIKYVMALMNGARLGIAAQSVGLSQAAYNEGLAYAKDRIQMRSLSGVKA
;
A
#
# COMPACT_ATOMS: atom_id res chain seq x y z
N PHE A 1 -6.85 -18.12 -3.34
CA PHE A 1 -6.95 -16.85 -2.59
C PHE A 1 -8.24 -16.08 -2.87
N ILE A 2 -8.63 -15.85 -4.14
CA ILE A 2 -9.83 -15.05 -4.47
C ILE A 2 -11.11 -15.50 -3.73
N PRO A 3 -11.47 -16.78 -3.66
CA PRO A 3 -12.66 -17.19 -2.92
C PRO A 3 -12.61 -16.82 -1.43
N ARG A 4 -11.45 -16.85 -0.81
CA ARG A 4 -11.25 -16.48 0.60
C ARG A 4 -11.50 -14.99 0.81
N VAL A 5 -10.99 -14.15 -0.09
CA VAL A 5 -11.24 -12.69 -0.07
C VAL A 5 -12.72 -12.39 -0.24
N CYS A 6 -13.41 -13.09 -1.14
CA CYS A 6 -14.86 -12.97 -1.32
C CYS A 6 -15.66 -13.42 -0.08
N GLN A 7 -15.08 -14.23 0.80
CA GLN A 7 -15.65 -14.67 2.07
C GLN A 7 -15.28 -13.76 3.25
N GLY A 8 -14.54 -12.69 3.02
CA GLY A 8 -14.23 -11.65 4.01
C GLY A 8 -12.79 -11.65 4.54
N GLU A 9 -11.89 -12.51 4.03
CA GLU A 9 -10.47 -12.38 4.37
C GLU A 9 -9.89 -11.07 3.82
N THR A 10 -9.04 -10.45 4.60
CA THR A 10 -8.46 -9.14 4.29
C THR A 10 -7.18 -9.27 3.48
N MET A 11 -6.85 -8.23 2.72
CA MET A 11 -5.62 -8.17 1.92
C MET A 11 -4.80 -6.92 2.23
N SER A 12 -3.50 -7.05 2.08
CA SER A 12 -2.56 -5.93 2.03
C SER A 12 -1.73 -5.93 0.75
N MET A 13 -1.09 -4.80 0.49
CA MET A 13 -0.18 -4.61 -0.64
C MET A 13 1.16 -4.12 -0.09
N ASP A 14 2.14 -5.02 -0.03
CA ASP A 14 3.39 -4.82 0.68
C ASP A 14 4.50 -4.40 -0.29
N LEU A 15 4.57 -3.11 -0.59
CA LEU A 15 5.50 -2.55 -1.57
C LEU A 15 6.65 -1.79 -0.89
N THR A 16 6.31 -0.81 -0.06
CA THR A 16 7.22 0.18 0.51
C THR A 16 8.21 -0.44 1.51
N GLU A 17 9.45 0.03 1.45
CA GLU A 17 10.51 -0.27 2.42
C GLU A 17 11.05 1.04 3.02
N PRO A 18 11.87 1.01 4.08
CA PRO A 18 12.45 2.22 4.67
C PRO A 18 13.12 3.15 3.66
N ASP A 19 13.83 2.59 2.68
CA ASP A 19 14.61 3.32 1.68
C ASP A 19 14.02 3.25 0.26
N ALA A 20 12.83 2.65 0.10
CA ALA A 20 12.17 2.46 -1.19
C ALA A 20 10.66 2.71 -1.09
N GLY A 21 10.23 3.93 -1.38
CA GLY A 21 8.82 4.33 -1.39
C GLY A 21 8.39 4.78 -2.78
N SER A 22 8.72 6.02 -3.17
CA SER A 22 8.43 6.53 -4.52
C SER A 22 9.21 5.79 -5.60
N ASP A 23 10.47 5.44 -5.32
CA ASP A 23 11.29 4.59 -6.20
C ASP A 23 11.23 3.13 -5.72
N LEU A 24 10.25 2.39 -6.21
CA LEU A 24 10.11 0.96 -5.93
C LEU A 24 11.15 0.09 -6.64
N GLN A 25 11.96 0.62 -7.56
CA GLN A 25 13.05 -0.15 -8.14
C GLN A 25 14.12 -0.48 -7.10
N ALA A 26 14.24 0.36 -6.07
CA ALA A 26 15.18 0.18 -4.96
C ALA A 26 14.74 -0.85 -3.91
N VAL A 27 13.61 -1.53 -4.07
CA VAL A 27 13.14 -2.58 -3.17
C VAL A 27 14.20 -3.67 -3.00
N MET A 28 14.52 -4.01 -1.75
CA MET A 28 15.60 -4.91 -1.35
C MET A 28 15.12 -6.19 -0.65
N LEU A 29 13.85 -6.28 -0.23
CA LEU A 29 13.29 -7.51 0.33
C LEU A 29 13.56 -8.67 -0.63
N LYS A 30 14.25 -9.71 -0.15
CA LYS A 30 14.70 -10.83 -0.97
C LYS A 30 13.65 -11.91 -1.06
N ALA A 31 13.52 -12.51 -2.24
CA ALA A 31 12.79 -13.73 -2.46
C ALA A 31 13.76 -14.79 -3.02
N THR A 32 13.95 -15.87 -2.27
CA THR A 32 14.84 -16.98 -2.66
C THR A 32 14.01 -18.24 -2.82
N TYR A 33 14.16 -18.94 -3.93
CA TYR A 33 13.46 -20.21 -4.13
C TYR A 33 14.13 -21.32 -3.30
N SER A 34 13.33 -22.05 -2.53
CA SER A 34 13.75 -23.22 -1.76
C SER A 34 13.32 -24.50 -2.50
N GLU A 35 14.27 -25.19 -3.11
CA GLU A 35 14.02 -26.49 -3.74
C GLU A 35 13.47 -27.52 -2.73
N LYS A 36 13.94 -27.46 -1.48
CA LYS A 36 13.50 -28.34 -0.40
C LYS A 36 12.03 -28.16 -0.06
N ASP A 37 11.57 -26.91 0.00
CA ASP A 37 10.21 -26.56 0.41
C ASP A 37 9.27 -26.44 -0.80
N GLY A 38 9.78 -26.36 -2.01
CA GLY A 38 9.02 -26.14 -3.24
C GLY A 38 8.32 -24.78 -3.31
N CYS A 39 8.86 -23.78 -2.58
CA CYS A 39 8.25 -22.45 -2.49
C CYS A 39 9.30 -21.34 -2.39
N TRP A 40 8.86 -20.09 -2.44
CA TRP A 40 9.71 -18.93 -2.24
C TRP A 40 9.77 -18.54 -0.76
N LEU A 41 10.95 -18.16 -0.30
CA LEU A 41 11.22 -17.67 1.04
C LEU A 41 11.50 -16.18 0.98
N LEU A 42 10.67 -15.38 1.66
CA LEU A 42 10.79 -13.94 1.73
C LEU A 42 11.57 -13.52 2.97
N ASN A 43 12.53 -12.60 2.81
CA ASN A 43 13.37 -12.08 3.88
C ASN A 43 13.61 -10.58 3.72
N GLY A 44 13.32 -9.81 4.77
CA GLY A 44 13.53 -8.35 4.79
C GLY A 44 12.46 -7.60 5.57
N VAL A 45 12.33 -6.31 5.32
CA VAL A 45 11.43 -5.42 6.05
C VAL A 45 10.56 -4.64 5.05
N LYS A 46 9.26 -4.61 5.31
CA LYS A 46 8.31 -3.71 4.66
C LYS A 46 7.83 -2.66 5.67
N ARG A 47 7.61 -1.43 5.22
CA ARG A 47 7.21 -0.34 6.10
C ARG A 47 6.05 0.46 5.53
N PHE A 48 5.26 1.04 6.43
CA PHE A 48 4.06 1.81 6.07
C PHE A 48 3.02 1.01 5.30
N ILE A 49 2.89 -0.28 5.63
CA ILE A 49 1.95 -1.18 4.95
C ILE A 49 0.55 -0.99 5.51
N THR A 50 -0.32 -0.43 4.70
CA THR A 50 -1.74 -0.27 5.02
C THR A 50 -2.39 -1.63 5.18
N ASN A 51 -3.13 -1.80 6.28
CA ASN A 51 -3.74 -3.08 6.65
C ASN A 51 -2.71 -4.23 6.74
N GLY A 52 -1.52 -3.92 7.27
CA GLY A 52 -0.39 -4.85 7.30
C GLY A 52 -0.58 -6.05 8.24
N ASP A 53 -1.69 -6.14 8.97
CA ASP A 53 -2.10 -7.33 9.73
C ASP A 53 -3.11 -8.21 8.96
N ALA A 54 -3.21 -8.05 7.65
CA ALA A 54 -4.12 -8.79 6.79
C ALA A 54 -3.86 -10.30 6.75
N ASP A 55 -4.83 -11.06 6.23
CA ASP A 55 -4.75 -12.51 6.07
C ASP A 55 -3.90 -12.92 4.87
N ILE A 56 -3.94 -12.11 3.79
CA ILE A 56 -3.25 -12.34 2.52
C ILE A 56 -2.49 -11.09 2.13
N HIS A 57 -1.24 -11.26 1.73
CA HIS A 57 -0.37 -10.15 1.33
C HIS A 57 0.10 -10.30 -0.11
N LEU A 58 0.01 -9.23 -0.89
CA LEU A 58 0.68 -9.11 -2.18
C LEU A 58 2.02 -8.42 -1.96
N VAL A 59 3.12 -9.16 -2.09
CA VAL A 59 4.45 -8.71 -1.69
C VAL A 59 5.34 -8.51 -2.91
N LEU A 60 5.85 -7.29 -3.10
CA LEU A 60 6.88 -7.02 -4.10
C LEU A 60 8.26 -7.35 -3.51
N ALA A 61 8.99 -8.27 -4.15
CA ALA A 61 10.30 -8.70 -3.67
C ALA A 61 11.29 -8.94 -4.81
N ARG A 62 12.57 -8.85 -4.48
CA ARG A 62 13.67 -9.09 -5.41
C ARG A 62 13.94 -10.58 -5.52
N SER A 63 13.62 -11.14 -6.67
CA SER A 63 13.80 -12.57 -7.01
C SER A 63 15.06 -12.83 -7.84
N GLU A 64 15.68 -11.77 -8.39
CA GLU A 64 16.86 -11.89 -9.23
C GLU A 64 18.08 -11.31 -8.52
N GLU A 65 19.04 -12.15 -8.22
CA GLU A 65 20.31 -11.73 -7.62
C GLU A 65 21.11 -10.81 -8.56
N GLY A 66 21.86 -9.90 -7.97
CA GLY A 66 22.71 -8.96 -8.72
C GLY A 66 21.97 -7.84 -9.45
N THR A 67 20.63 -7.82 -9.43
CA THR A 67 19.84 -6.74 -10.05
C THR A 67 19.59 -5.60 -9.08
N ARG A 68 19.49 -4.36 -9.63
CA ARG A 68 19.15 -3.16 -8.84
C ARG A 68 18.01 -2.36 -9.44
N ASP A 69 17.37 -2.86 -10.49
CA ASP A 69 16.26 -2.21 -11.19
C ASP A 69 14.95 -3.00 -11.06
N GLY A 70 13.89 -2.49 -11.67
CA GLY A 70 12.56 -3.09 -11.61
C GLY A 70 12.46 -4.47 -12.28
N ARG A 71 13.41 -4.82 -13.15
CA ARG A 71 13.45 -6.14 -13.84
C ARG A 71 13.87 -7.28 -12.92
N GLY A 72 14.43 -6.95 -11.76
CA GLY A 72 14.75 -7.94 -10.74
C GLY A 72 13.61 -8.24 -9.77
N LEU A 73 12.45 -7.59 -9.91
CA LEU A 73 11.35 -7.64 -8.97
C LEU A 73 10.21 -8.51 -9.47
N SER A 74 9.74 -9.40 -8.60
CA SER A 74 8.59 -10.27 -8.82
C SER A 74 7.52 -10.03 -7.75
N MET A 75 6.28 -10.39 -8.06
CA MET A 75 5.16 -10.32 -7.12
C MET A 75 4.93 -11.68 -6.48
N PHE A 76 4.68 -11.68 -5.18
CA PHE A 76 4.41 -12.89 -4.40
C PHE A 76 3.11 -12.76 -3.64
N ILE A 77 2.46 -13.90 -3.39
CA ILE A 77 1.34 -14.01 -2.47
C ILE A 77 1.85 -14.72 -1.22
N TYR A 78 1.71 -14.04 -0.08
CA TYR A 78 1.97 -14.61 1.24
C TYR A 78 0.65 -14.81 1.97
N ASP A 79 0.47 -15.97 2.59
CA ASP A 79 -0.65 -16.30 3.46
C ASP A 79 -0.19 -16.23 4.92
N LYS A 80 -0.83 -15.41 5.75
CA LYS A 80 -0.52 -15.25 7.17
C LYS A 80 -0.47 -16.58 7.93
N ARG A 81 -1.26 -17.57 7.50
CA ARG A 81 -1.28 -18.92 8.10
C ARG A 81 0.05 -19.66 8.00
N GLN A 82 0.92 -19.27 7.08
CA GLN A 82 2.26 -19.86 6.91
C GLN A 82 3.25 -19.39 7.97
N GLY A 83 2.96 -18.30 8.67
CA GLY A 83 3.89 -17.69 9.61
C GLY A 83 5.13 -17.09 8.95
N GLY A 84 6.11 -16.67 9.75
CA GLY A 84 7.35 -16.08 9.26
C GLY A 84 7.27 -14.57 8.97
N VAL A 85 6.17 -13.91 9.30
CA VAL A 85 6.03 -12.46 9.26
C VAL A 85 5.60 -11.94 10.63
N ASP A 86 6.38 -11.01 11.16
CA ASP A 86 6.08 -10.33 12.42
C ASP A 86 5.63 -8.88 12.14
N VAL A 87 4.51 -8.48 12.73
CA VAL A 87 4.13 -7.07 12.84
C VAL A 87 4.99 -6.44 13.93
N ARG A 88 6.06 -5.74 13.55
CA ARG A 88 6.99 -5.15 14.50
C ARG A 88 6.42 -3.88 15.13
N ARG A 89 5.62 -3.12 14.39
CA ARG A 89 5.03 -1.87 14.85
C ARG A 89 3.79 -1.52 14.03
N ILE A 90 2.81 -0.91 14.69
CA ILE A 90 1.72 -0.16 14.06
C ILE A 90 2.07 1.33 14.17
N GLU A 91 2.02 2.05 13.06
CA GLU A 91 2.39 3.45 13.01
C GLU A 91 1.32 4.35 13.65
N HIS A 92 1.76 5.33 14.43
CA HIS A 92 0.89 6.39 14.92
C HIS A 92 0.64 7.40 13.78
N LYS A 93 -0.63 7.62 13.43
CA LYS A 93 -1.01 8.42 12.25
C LYS A 93 -1.86 9.63 12.62
N LEU A 94 -1.84 10.65 11.77
CA LEU A 94 -2.67 11.85 11.91
C LEU A 94 -4.15 11.59 11.55
N GLY A 95 -4.46 10.50 10.90
CA GLY A 95 -5.82 10.08 10.51
C GLY A 95 -5.84 8.64 10.05
N ILE A 96 -7.02 8.16 9.58
CA ILE A 96 -7.25 6.78 9.10
C ILE A 96 -6.82 5.76 10.18
N HIS A 97 -7.28 5.96 11.41
CA HIS A 97 -6.89 5.14 12.56
C HIS A 97 -7.52 3.75 12.54
N GLY A 98 -8.61 3.57 11.81
CA GLY A 98 -9.32 2.27 11.69
C GLY A 98 -8.59 1.24 10.83
N SER A 99 -7.51 1.62 10.12
CA SER A 99 -6.67 0.71 9.34
C SER A 99 -5.25 0.69 9.92
N PRO A 100 -4.71 -0.48 10.34
CA PRO A 100 -3.36 -0.57 10.88
C PRO A 100 -2.34 -0.38 9.77
N THR A 101 -1.49 0.64 9.89
CA THR A 101 -0.33 0.83 9.01
C THR A 101 0.88 0.25 9.70
N CYS A 102 1.42 -0.83 9.17
CA CYS A 102 2.38 -1.68 9.87
C CYS A 102 3.80 -1.58 9.30
N GLU A 103 4.76 -1.88 10.17
CA GLU A 103 6.09 -2.32 9.79
C GLU A 103 6.16 -3.83 9.94
N LEU A 104 6.48 -4.52 8.84
CA LEU A 104 6.48 -5.99 8.75
C LEU A 104 7.91 -6.51 8.59
N VAL A 105 8.25 -7.54 9.36
CA VAL A 105 9.54 -8.23 9.27
C VAL A 105 9.32 -9.65 8.76
N TYR A 106 9.85 -9.92 7.58
CA TYR A 106 9.81 -11.23 6.92
C TYR A 106 11.04 -12.05 7.30
N LYS A 107 10.81 -13.27 7.80
CA LYS A 107 11.86 -14.21 8.23
C LYS A 107 11.57 -15.59 7.64
N ASN A 108 12.14 -15.87 6.48
CA ASN A 108 11.87 -17.09 5.72
C ASN A 108 10.37 -17.35 5.53
N ALA A 109 9.60 -16.28 5.29
CA ALA A 109 8.17 -16.37 5.11
C ALA A 109 7.87 -17.08 3.78
N LYS A 110 7.13 -18.19 3.84
CA LYS A 110 6.78 -18.99 2.67
C LYS A 110 5.75 -18.28 1.82
N ALA A 111 6.03 -18.14 0.53
CA ALA A 111 5.16 -17.43 -0.41
C ALA A 111 5.13 -18.11 -1.78
N GLU A 112 4.06 -17.83 -2.52
CA GLU A 112 3.85 -18.31 -3.88
C GLU A 112 4.14 -17.18 -4.88
N LEU A 113 4.74 -17.52 -6.02
CA LEU A 113 4.93 -16.57 -7.12
C LEU A 113 3.56 -16.19 -7.71
N CYS A 114 3.29 -14.89 -7.81
CA CYS A 114 2.10 -14.36 -8.46
C CYS A 114 2.42 -13.95 -9.90
N GLY A 115 1.95 -14.73 -10.85
CA GLY A 115 2.19 -14.50 -12.27
C GLY A 115 3.63 -14.85 -12.68
N ASP A 116 4.22 -14.03 -13.55
CA ASP A 116 5.55 -14.28 -14.12
C ASP A 116 6.65 -13.59 -13.31
N ARG A 117 7.83 -14.24 -13.22
CA ARG A 117 9.03 -13.62 -12.63
C ARG A 117 9.42 -12.36 -13.41
N LYS A 118 10.08 -11.42 -12.71
CA LYS A 118 10.62 -10.15 -13.27
C LYS A 118 9.57 -9.14 -13.72
N LEU A 119 8.29 -9.48 -13.67
CA LEU A 119 7.19 -8.59 -14.06
C LEU A 119 6.46 -7.94 -12.87
N GLY A 120 6.93 -8.17 -11.64
CA GLY A 120 6.29 -7.68 -10.42
C GLY A 120 6.03 -6.19 -10.43
N LEU A 121 7.05 -5.38 -10.68
CA LEU A 121 6.92 -3.92 -10.72
C LEU A 121 6.28 -3.44 -12.02
N ILE A 122 6.87 -3.83 -13.17
CA ILE A 122 6.53 -3.23 -14.47
C ILE A 122 5.13 -3.59 -14.97
N LYS A 123 4.60 -4.74 -14.58
CA LYS A 123 3.27 -5.19 -15.01
C LYS A 123 2.26 -5.15 -13.86
N TYR A 124 2.52 -5.89 -12.78
CA TYR A 124 1.49 -6.13 -11.76
C TYR A 124 1.31 -4.93 -10.84
N VAL A 125 2.40 -4.37 -10.28
CA VAL A 125 2.31 -3.19 -9.41
C VAL A 125 1.79 -1.98 -10.19
N MET A 126 2.29 -1.75 -11.39
CA MET A 126 1.85 -0.58 -12.19
C MET A 126 0.37 -0.65 -12.55
N ALA A 127 -0.14 -1.83 -12.92
CA ALA A 127 -1.57 -2.00 -13.20
C ALA A 127 -2.43 -1.71 -11.96
N LEU A 128 -2.03 -2.26 -10.81
CA LEU A 128 -2.72 -2.05 -9.53
C LEU A 128 -2.68 -0.58 -9.10
N MET A 129 -1.50 0.05 -9.14
CA MET A 129 -1.31 1.44 -8.71
C MET A 129 -2.03 2.46 -9.60
N ASN A 130 -2.16 2.22 -10.90
CA ASN A 130 -2.91 3.11 -11.78
C ASN A 130 -4.38 3.20 -11.38
N GLY A 131 -5.02 2.08 -11.05
CA GLY A 131 -6.37 2.06 -10.52
C GLY A 131 -6.50 2.79 -9.18
N ALA A 132 -5.57 2.52 -8.25
CA ALA A 132 -5.54 3.17 -6.95
C ALA A 132 -5.36 4.69 -7.05
N ARG A 133 -4.50 5.19 -7.95
CA ARG A 133 -4.29 6.63 -8.18
C ARG A 133 -5.56 7.34 -8.62
N LEU A 134 -6.36 6.74 -9.51
CA LEU A 134 -7.66 7.29 -9.91
C LEU A 134 -8.63 7.39 -8.72
N GLY A 135 -8.68 6.36 -7.87
CA GLY A 135 -9.48 6.37 -6.65
C GLY A 135 -9.08 7.48 -5.69
N ILE A 136 -7.79 7.67 -5.44
CA ILE A 136 -7.29 8.74 -4.57
C ILE A 136 -7.53 10.13 -5.17
N ALA A 137 -7.44 10.29 -6.48
CA ALA A 137 -7.78 11.54 -7.14
C ALA A 137 -9.27 11.91 -6.93
N ALA A 138 -10.17 10.95 -7.11
CA ALA A 138 -11.60 11.13 -6.86
C ALA A 138 -11.89 11.47 -5.38
N GLN A 139 -11.24 10.78 -4.45
CA GLN A 139 -11.33 11.06 -3.01
C GLN A 139 -10.87 12.50 -2.69
N SER A 140 -9.77 12.95 -3.26
CA SER A 140 -9.24 14.31 -3.06
C SER A 140 -10.21 15.38 -3.56
N VAL A 141 -10.84 15.17 -4.72
CA VAL A 141 -11.87 16.07 -5.24
C VAL A 141 -13.09 16.11 -4.32
N GLY A 142 -13.55 14.96 -3.82
CA GLY A 142 -14.68 14.90 -2.88
C GLY A 142 -14.42 15.64 -1.58
N LEU A 143 -13.23 15.48 -0.99
CA LEU A 143 -12.82 16.21 0.22
C LEU A 143 -12.74 17.73 -0.03
N SER A 144 -12.18 18.14 -1.16
CA SER A 144 -12.10 19.54 -1.55
C SER A 144 -13.50 20.16 -1.72
N GLN A 145 -14.42 19.44 -2.36
CA GLN A 145 -15.80 19.89 -2.54
C GLN A 145 -16.53 20.03 -1.20
N ALA A 146 -16.37 19.08 -0.28
CA ALA A 146 -16.95 19.17 1.05
C ALA A 146 -16.44 20.39 1.83
N ALA A 147 -15.12 20.59 1.87
CA ALA A 147 -14.50 21.74 2.51
C ALA A 147 -14.94 23.07 1.88
N TYR A 148 -15.05 23.13 0.56
CA TYR A 148 -15.56 24.31 -0.15
C TYR A 148 -17.01 24.63 0.24
N ASN A 149 -17.89 23.62 0.28
CA ASN A 149 -19.30 23.81 0.61
C ASN A 149 -19.49 24.37 2.04
N GLU A 150 -18.78 23.81 3.01
CA GLU A 150 -18.77 24.29 4.40
C GLU A 150 -18.23 25.72 4.51
N GLY A 151 -17.10 25.99 3.87
CA GLY A 151 -16.50 27.32 3.84
C GLY A 151 -17.42 28.37 3.18
N LEU A 152 -18.08 28.00 2.09
CA LEU A 152 -19.04 28.87 1.40
C LEU A 152 -20.29 29.15 2.25
N ALA A 153 -20.84 28.12 2.91
CA ALA A 153 -21.96 28.27 3.82
C ALA A 153 -21.62 29.24 4.96
N TYR A 154 -20.49 29.02 5.63
CA TYR A 154 -20.01 29.91 6.67
C TYR A 154 -19.79 31.36 6.20
N ALA A 155 -19.16 31.53 5.01
CA ALA A 155 -18.90 32.84 4.44
C ALA A 155 -20.20 33.63 4.14
N LYS A 156 -21.28 32.94 3.79
CA LYS A 156 -22.61 33.56 3.59
C LYS A 156 -23.29 33.95 4.90
N ASP A 157 -23.13 33.19 5.95
CA ASP A 157 -23.73 33.43 7.25
C ASP A 157 -22.95 34.45 8.09
N ARG A 158 -21.62 34.51 7.89
CA ARG A 158 -20.77 35.44 8.63
C ARG A 158 -20.89 36.86 8.10
N ILE A 159 -21.73 37.66 8.76
CA ILE A 159 -21.87 39.08 8.48
C ILE A 159 -20.68 39.84 9.05
N GLN A 160 -19.85 40.40 8.19
CA GLN A 160 -18.65 41.14 8.58
C GLN A 160 -18.35 42.24 7.58
N MET A 161 -17.97 43.42 8.06
CA MET A 161 -17.65 44.60 7.26
C MET A 161 -18.86 45.20 6.49
N ARG A 162 -18.64 46.33 5.87
CA ARG A 162 -19.57 46.92 4.90
C ARG A 162 -18.99 46.76 3.50
N SER A 163 -19.85 46.46 2.53
CA SER A 163 -19.43 46.46 1.15
C SER A 163 -18.97 47.85 0.71
N LEU A 164 -18.07 47.93 -0.30
CA LEU A 164 -17.62 49.18 -0.87
C LEU A 164 -18.78 49.99 -1.46
N SER A 165 -19.87 49.33 -1.85
CA SER A 165 -21.12 49.96 -2.31
C SER A 165 -22.00 50.52 -1.20
N GLY A 166 -21.65 50.33 0.08
CA GLY A 166 -22.45 50.75 1.24
C GLY A 166 -23.70 49.94 1.50
N VAL A 167 -23.96 48.90 0.72
CA VAL A 167 -25.08 47.98 0.96
C VAL A 167 -24.67 46.99 2.05
N LYS A 168 -25.51 46.79 3.08
CA LYS A 168 -25.32 45.70 4.05
C LYS A 168 -25.43 44.36 3.32
N ALA A 169 -24.44 43.51 3.53
CA ALA A 169 -24.52 42.11 3.09
C ALA A 169 -25.62 41.39 3.85
#